data_81429c24506a2442c9d7f3a810fea5bf
#
_entry.id   81429c24506a2442c9d7f3a810fea5bf
#
_cell.length_a   1.000
_cell.length_b   1.000
_cell.length_c   1.000
_cell.angle_alpha   90.00
_cell.angle_beta   90.00
_cell.angle_gamma   90.00
#
_symmetry.space_group_name_H-M   'P 1'
#
loop_
_entity.id
_entity.type
_entity.pdbx_description
1 polymer ?
#
loop_
_entity_poly.entity_id
_entity_poly.type
_entity_poly.pdbx_seq_one_letter_code
_entity_poly.pdbx_strand_id
1 'polypeptide(L)'
;GHERTAHFVTEYEDMVAHQDFDEYLKELDEYREYYKEWVKRVDACYAKNPEIEWSKVLEICGENRWPGPTGPHFEYRPYGLYESMLIRVAPYTIKGALYYQGENDENNNEIYDILLENLITEWRRLWHDDELAFSIVQLPVHDPDTEKTGRGWGGIRRAQDKICRTIKNTSLTVITDCGNKKNIHPTDKKTVGER
;
A
#
# COMPACT_ATOMS: atom_id res chain seq x y z
N GLY A 1 -10.40 -6.28 -14.43
CA GLY A 1 -9.12 -6.26 -13.68
C GLY A 1 -7.93 -6.59 -14.56
N HIS A 2 -7.97 -7.74 -15.21
CA HIS A 2 -6.84 -8.19 -16.06
C HIS A 2 -6.51 -7.23 -17.21
N GLU A 3 -7.50 -6.66 -17.87
CA GLU A 3 -7.28 -5.72 -18.98
C GLU A 3 -6.59 -4.43 -18.53
N ARG A 4 -6.98 -3.85 -17.41
CA ARG A 4 -6.33 -2.64 -16.86
C ARG A 4 -4.89 -2.90 -16.45
N THR A 5 -4.63 -4.05 -15.82
CA THR A 5 -3.27 -4.42 -15.41
C THR A 5 -2.38 -4.68 -16.63
N ALA A 6 -2.88 -5.38 -17.63
CA ALA A 6 -2.15 -5.64 -18.87
C ALA A 6 -1.84 -4.33 -19.62
N HIS A 7 -2.80 -3.41 -19.70
CA HIS A 7 -2.60 -2.10 -20.30
C HIS A 7 -1.52 -1.28 -19.58
N PHE A 8 -1.57 -1.21 -18.25
CA PHE A 8 -0.54 -0.54 -17.45
C PHE A 8 0.87 -1.12 -17.69
N VAL A 9 0.99 -2.46 -17.74
CA VAL A 9 2.29 -3.12 -18.01
C VAL A 9 2.81 -2.73 -19.39
N THR A 10 1.96 -2.79 -20.41
CA THR A 10 2.34 -2.44 -21.80
C THR A 10 2.76 -0.98 -21.91
N GLU A 11 2.01 -0.06 -21.33
CA GLU A 11 2.35 1.38 -21.34
C GLU A 11 3.68 1.65 -20.62
N TYR A 12 3.91 0.99 -19.50
CA TYR A 12 5.17 1.11 -18.76
C TYR A 12 6.35 0.58 -19.57
N GLU A 13 6.25 -0.61 -20.17
CA GLU A 13 7.29 -1.22 -20.97
C GLU A 13 7.64 -0.37 -22.21
N ASP A 14 6.62 0.17 -22.88
CA ASP A 14 6.80 1.06 -24.05
C ASP A 14 7.48 2.37 -23.65
N MET A 15 7.04 2.97 -22.55
CA MET A 15 7.68 4.18 -22.01
C MET A 15 9.16 3.94 -21.67
N VAL A 16 9.49 2.86 -20.96
CA VAL A 16 10.87 2.55 -20.58
C VAL A 16 11.74 2.27 -21.81
N ALA A 17 11.19 1.61 -22.84
CA ALA A 17 11.91 1.31 -24.05
C ALA A 17 12.32 2.57 -24.86
N HIS A 18 11.59 3.68 -24.69
CA HIS A 18 11.83 4.95 -25.40
C HIS A 18 12.42 6.06 -24.53
N GLN A 19 12.68 5.78 -23.23
CA GLN A 19 13.19 6.76 -22.28
C GLN A 19 14.71 6.99 -22.45
N ASP A 20 15.14 8.27 -22.39
CA ASP A 20 16.56 8.58 -22.21
C ASP A 20 17.02 8.15 -20.81
N PHE A 21 17.87 7.13 -20.78
CA PHE A 21 18.28 6.51 -19.53
C PHE A 21 19.21 7.40 -18.70
N ASP A 22 20.07 8.19 -19.33
CA ASP A 22 20.99 9.09 -18.61
C ASP A 22 20.22 10.26 -18.00
N GLU A 23 19.25 10.81 -18.70
CA GLU A 23 18.36 11.84 -18.17
C GLU A 23 17.53 11.30 -17.00
N TYR A 24 16.95 10.11 -17.15
CA TYR A 24 16.23 9.43 -16.08
C TYR A 24 17.05 9.21 -14.81
N LEU A 25 18.31 8.76 -14.94
CA LEU A 25 19.18 8.57 -13.79
C LEU A 25 19.49 9.88 -13.07
N LYS A 26 19.65 10.96 -13.79
CA LYS A 26 19.84 12.30 -13.22
C LYS A 26 18.61 12.74 -12.43
N GLU A 27 17.41 12.63 -13.01
CA GLU A 27 16.15 12.94 -12.34
C GLU A 27 15.94 12.08 -11.09
N LEU A 28 16.29 10.80 -11.16
CA LEU A 28 16.18 9.87 -10.05
C LEU A 28 17.10 10.25 -8.89
N ASP A 29 18.33 10.65 -9.16
CA ASP A 29 19.27 11.08 -8.13
C ASP A 29 18.86 12.41 -7.49
N GLU A 30 18.36 13.36 -8.28
CA GLU A 30 17.77 14.62 -7.79
C GLU A 30 16.54 14.35 -6.90
N TYR A 31 15.68 13.42 -7.30
CA TYR A 31 14.53 13.02 -6.51
C TYR A 31 14.92 12.35 -5.19
N ARG A 32 15.93 11.46 -5.20
CA ARG A 32 16.42 10.77 -4.00
C ARG A 32 16.98 11.73 -2.96
N GLU A 33 17.76 12.72 -3.37
CA GLU A 33 18.28 13.76 -2.46
C GLU A 33 17.13 14.64 -1.92
N TYR A 34 16.20 15.05 -2.78
CA TYR A 34 14.99 15.74 -2.34
C TYR A 34 14.20 14.94 -1.30
N TYR A 35 13.93 13.66 -1.58
CA TYR A 35 13.14 12.80 -0.71
C TYR A 35 13.81 12.58 0.66
N LYS A 36 15.10 12.36 0.67
CA LYS A 36 15.90 12.22 1.88
C LYS A 36 15.83 13.47 2.78
N GLU A 37 15.91 14.65 2.21
CA GLU A 37 15.79 15.90 2.97
C GLU A 37 14.34 16.16 3.41
N TRP A 38 13.36 15.76 2.60
CA TRP A 38 11.96 15.85 2.97
C TRP A 38 11.64 14.94 4.18
N VAL A 39 12.06 13.68 4.15
CA VAL A 39 11.89 12.72 5.26
C VAL A 39 12.53 13.24 6.55
N LYS A 40 13.73 13.80 6.50
CA LYS A 40 14.37 14.40 7.69
C LYS A 40 13.51 15.52 8.32
N ARG A 41 12.85 16.35 7.51
CA ARG A 41 11.94 17.37 8.02
C ARG A 41 10.70 16.77 8.68
N VAL A 42 10.14 15.74 8.07
CA VAL A 42 8.98 15.00 8.61
C VAL A 42 9.34 14.35 9.94
N ASP A 43 10.45 13.64 10.00
CA ASP A 43 10.95 13.02 11.24
C ASP A 43 11.18 14.05 12.35
N ALA A 44 11.71 15.23 12.01
CA ALA A 44 11.88 16.32 12.97
C ALA A 44 10.56 16.89 13.50
N CYS A 45 9.49 16.86 12.70
CA CYS A 45 8.14 17.24 13.15
C CYS A 45 7.61 16.23 14.15
N TYR A 46 7.68 14.93 13.85
CA TYR A 46 7.23 13.88 14.75
C TYR A 46 8.08 13.78 16.02
N ALA A 47 9.39 14.02 15.93
CA ALA A 47 10.28 14.06 17.10
C ALA A 47 9.90 15.17 18.09
N LYS A 48 9.38 16.30 17.59
CA LYS A 48 8.92 17.43 18.43
C LYS A 48 7.51 17.22 18.96
N ASN A 49 6.64 16.62 18.17
CA ASN A 49 5.25 16.36 18.53
C ASN A 49 4.78 15.05 17.88
N PRO A 50 4.86 13.91 18.59
CA PRO A 50 4.46 12.61 18.06
C PRO A 50 2.99 12.53 17.62
N GLU A 51 2.13 13.36 18.18
CA GLU A 51 0.70 13.41 17.87
C GLU A 51 0.33 14.49 16.83
N ILE A 52 1.32 15.08 16.14
CA ILE A 52 1.06 16.12 15.14
C ILE A 52 0.22 15.53 14.00
N GLU A 53 -0.83 16.25 13.61
CA GLU A 53 -1.66 15.87 12.47
C GLU A 53 -0.87 15.95 11.16
N TRP A 54 -1.10 15.00 10.25
CA TRP A 54 -0.42 14.94 8.96
C TRP A 54 -0.58 16.21 8.13
N SER A 55 -1.75 16.84 8.16
CA SER A 55 -2.00 18.13 7.51
C SER A 55 -1.04 19.22 7.97
N LYS A 56 -0.72 19.24 9.27
CA LYS A 56 0.24 20.18 9.83
C LYS A 56 1.68 19.84 9.46
N VAL A 57 2.00 18.55 9.35
CA VAL A 57 3.30 18.12 8.82
C VAL A 57 3.48 18.62 7.38
N LEU A 58 2.46 18.49 6.54
CA LEU A 58 2.51 18.98 5.16
C LEU A 58 2.61 20.50 5.07
N GLU A 59 1.93 21.25 5.94
CA GLU A 59 2.09 22.71 6.01
C GLU A 59 3.53 23.13 6.33
N ILE A 60 4.22 22.39 7.21
CA ILE A 60 5.59 22.68 7.64
C ILE A 60 6.63 22.19 6.64
N CYS A 61 6.48 20.97 6.14
CA CYS A 61 7.47 20.26 5.33
C CYS A 61 7.25 20.43 3.81
N GLY A 62 6.08 20.92 3.41
CA GLY A 62 5.61 20.89 2.03
C GLY A 62 5.11 19.51 1.61
N GLU A 63 4.39 19.46 0.49
CA GLU A 63 3.91 18.21 -0.07
C GLU A 63 5.06 17.33 -0.57
N ASN A 64 4.86 16.03 -0.47
CA ASN A 64 5.79 15.08 -1.05
C ASN A 64 5.63 15.05 -2.59
N ARG A 65 6.74 15.02 -3.31
CA ARG A 65 6.77 14.84 -4.78
C ARG A 65 6.64 13.35 -5.18
N TRP A 66 5.93 12.60 -4.38
CA TRP A 66 5.69 11.18 -4.64
C TRP A 66 4.62 10.99 -5.74
N PRO A 67 4.75 10.00 -6.63
CA PRO A 67 5.88 9.08 -6.76
C PRO A 67 7.10 9.74 -7.41
N GLY A 68 8.27 9.11 -7.27
CA GLY A 68 9.48 9.53 -7.97
C GLY A 68 9.39 9.33 -9.49
N PRO A 69 10.47 9.65 -10.24
CA PRO A 69 10.50 9.50 -11.69
C PRO A 69 10.18 8.07 -12.11
N THR A 70 9.30 7.93 -13.10
CA THR A 70 8.93 6.62 -13.64
C THR A 70 10.02 6.14 -14.60
N GLY A 71 10.52 4.92 -14.41
CA GLY A 71 11.58 4.34 -15.22
C GLY A 71 12.02 2.96 -14.70
N PRO A 72 13.13 2.41 -15.19
CA PRO A 72 13.57 1.04 -14.85
C PRO A 72 13.78 0.76 -13.37
N HIS A 73 14.06 1.79 -12.57
CA HIS A 73 14.25 1.69 -11.12
C HIS A 73 13.06 2.23 -10.32
N PHE A 74 11.93 2.49 -11.00
CA PHE A 74 10.72 2.94 -10.33
C PHE A 74 10.23 1.88 -9.33
N GLU A 75 9.97 2.30 -8.09
CA GLU A 75 9.62 1.37 -7.01
C GLU A 75 8.28 0.66 -7.21
N TYR A 76 7.35 1.29 -7.95
CA TYR A 76 6.04 0.73 -8.30
C TYR A 76 5.98 0.18 -9.72
N ARG A 77 7.13 -0.10 -10.34
CA ARG A 77 7.15 -0.75 -11.65
C ARG A 77 6.49 -2.13 -11.58
N PRO A 78 5.94 -2.64 -12.70
CA PRO A 78 5.46 -4.00 -12.77
C PRO A 78 6.50 -4.98 -12.21
N TYR A 79 6.07 -5.90 -11.37
CA TYR A 79 6.91 -6.89 -10.68
C TYR A 79 7.99 -6.34 -9.74
N GLY A 80 8.14 -5.02 -9.60
CA GLY A 80 9.23 -4.41 -8.84
C GLY A 80 9.30 -4.88 -7.39
N LEU A 81 8.19 -4.84 -6.66
CA LEU A 81 8.11 -5.32 -5.27
C LEU A 81 8.28 -6.84 -5.17
N TYR A 82 7.78 -7.58 -6.14
CA TYR A 82 7.96 -9.03 -6.20
C TYR A 82 9.45 -9.39 -6.31
N GLU A 83 10.16 -8.82 -7.26
CA GLU A 83 11.57 -9.10 -7.53
C GLU A 83 12.52 -8.60 -6.44
N SER A 84 12.25 -7.40 -5.92
CA SER A 84 13.15 -6.75 -4.97
C SER A 84 12.92 -7.16 -3.51
N MET A 85 11.72 -7.59 -3.16
CA MET A 85 11.33 -7.88 -1.79
C MET A 85 10.78 -9.29 -1.60
N LEU A 86 9.69 -9.64 -2.28
CA LEU A 86 8.90 -10.82 -1.96
C LEU A 86 9.66 -12.13 -2.18
N ILE A 87 10.32 -12.31 -3.32
CA ILE A 87 11.10 -13.53 -3.61
C ILE A 87 12.30 -13.73 -2.67
N ARG A 88 12.79 -12.67 -2.04
CA ARG A 88 13.88 -12.76 -1.07
C ARG A 88 13.42 -13.25 0.30
N VAL A 89 12.14 -13.04 0.62
CA VAL A 89 11.53 -13.45 1.89
C VAL A 89 10.85 -14.81 1.77
N ALA A 90 10.36 -15.15 0.59
CA ALA A 90 9.61 -16.38 0.34
C ALA A 90 10.27 -17.69 0.82
N PRO A 91 11.61 -17.86 0.79
CA PRO A 91 12.23 -19.07 1.35
C PRO A 91 12.12 -19.18 2.87
N TYR A 92 11.73 -18.09 3.55
CA TYR A 92 11.62 -18.08 5.01
C TYR A 92 10.32 -18.76 5.45
N THR A 93 10.41 -19.73 6.36
CA THR A 93 9.22 -20.43 6.86
C THR A 93 8.35 -19.49 7.68
N ILE A 94 7.07 -19.36 7.29
CA ILE A 94 6.07 -18.58 8.00
C ILE A 94 4.85 -19.45 8.34
N LYS A 95 4.08 -19.06 9.34
CA LYS A 95 2.84 -19.74 9.76
C LYS A 95 1.59 -19.08 9.19
N GLY A 96 1.72 -17.87 8.67
CA GLY A 96 0.63 -17.09 8.14
C GLY A 96 1.08 -15.66 7.85
N ALA A 97 0.21 -14.88 7.24
CA ALA A 97 0.41 -13.48 6.92
C ALA A 97 -0.63 -12.61 7.65
N LEU A 98 -0.15 -11.55 8.29
CA LEU A 98 -1.01 -10.48 8.81
C LEU A 98 -1.05 -9.37 7.74
N TYR A 99 -2.23 -9.11 7.19
CA TYR A 99 -2.41 -8.19 6.09
C TYR A 99 -3.26 -6.98 6.50
N TYR A 100 -2.60 -5.84 6.60
CA TYR A 100 -3.24 -4.57 6.96
C TYR A 100 -2.92 -3.53 5.89
N GLN A 101 -3.78 -3.41 4.89
CA GLN A 101 -3.62 -2.52 3.74
C GLN A 101 -4.99 -2.27 3.09
N GLY A 102 -5.12 -1.24 2.27
CA GLY A 102 -6.28 -0.94 1.44
C GLY A 102 -6.50 0.56 1.24
N GLU A 103 -5.80 1.41 2.00
CA GLU A 103 -5.98 2.85 2.02
C GLU A 103 -5.73 3.49 0.65
N ASN A 104 -4.63 3.12 0.03
CA ASN A 104 -4.25 3.67 -1.29
C ASN A 104 -5.07 3.09 -2.44
N ASP A 105 -5.81 2.01 -2.19
CA ASP A 105 -6.67 1.35 -3.19
C ASP A 105 -8.11 1.87 -3.18
N GLU A 106 -8.40 2.95 -2.46
CA GLU A 106 -9.75 3.52 -2.38
C GLU A 106 -10.35 3.76 -3.77
N ASN A 107 -9.56 4.25 -4.71
CA ASN A 107 -9.99 4.49 -6.09
C ASN A 107 -10.10 3.20 -6.93
N ASN A 108 -9.56 2.08 -6.45
CA ASN A 108 -9.60 0.76 -7.08
C ASN A 108 -10.57 -0.20 -6.36
N ASN A 109 -11.44 0.32 -5.50
CA ASN A 109 -12.31 -0.48 -4.64
C ASN A 109 -13.20 -1.48 -5.39
N GLU A 110 -13.53 -1.22 -6.65
CA GLU A 110 -14.35 -2.09 -7.50
C GLU A 110 -13.64 -3.39 -7.91
N ILE A 111 -12.31 -3.40 -7.87
CA ILE A 111 -11.49 -4.55 -8.25
C ILE A 111 -10.61 -5.05 -7.09
N TYR A 112 -10.72 -4.44 -5.92
CA TYR A 112 -9.85 -4.75 -4.79
C TYR A 112 -10.01 -6.20 -4.31
N ASP A 113 -11.18 -6.78 -4.35
CA ASP A 113 -11.42 -8.19 -4.03
C ASP A 113 -10.64 -9.12 -4.98
N ILE A 114 -10.62 -8.82 -6.28
CA ILE A 114 -9.84 -9.58 -7.27
C ILE A 114 -8.34 -9.45 -6.99
N LEU A 115 -7.87 -8.24 -6.68
CA LEU A 115 -6.46 -8.00 -6.39
C LEU A 115 -6.02 -8.74 -5.12
N LEU A 116 -6.83 -8.69 -4.06
CA LEU A 116 -6.53 -9.36 -2.80
C LEU A 116 -6.58 -10.89 -2.93
N GLU A 117 -7.54 -11.45 -3.68
CA GLU A 117 -7.58 -12.88 -3.99
C GLU A 117 -6.32 -13.34 -4.74
N ASN A 118 -5.91 -12.57 -5.75
CA ASN A 118 -4.70 -12.86 -6.52
C ASN A 118 -3.45 -12.79 -5.64
N LEU A 119 -3.35 -11.81 -4.76
CA LEU A 119 -2.24 -11.69 -3.81
C LEU A 119 -2.16 -12.93 -2.90
N ILE A 120 -3.26 -13.34 -2.30
CA ILE A 120 -3.31 -14.54 -1.44
C ILE A 120 -2.89 -15.77 -2.21
N THR A 121 -3.41 -15.94 -3.43
CA THR A 121 -3.11 -17.08 -4.29
C THR A 121 -1.61 -17.12 -4.64
N GLU A 122 -1.05 -15.98 -5.04
CA GLU A 122 0.37 -15.90 -5.40
C GLU A 122 1.29 -16.13 -4.20
N TRP A 123 0.95 -15.64 -3.02
CA TRP A 123 1.75 -15.91 -1.83
C TRP A 123 1.70 -17.39 -1.46
N ARG A 124 0.54 -18.03 -1.51
CA ARG A 124 0.40 -19.49 -1.29
C ARG A 124 1.26 -20.28 -2.28
N ARG A 125 1.21 -19.92 -3.56
CA ARG A 125 2.05 -20.54 -4.58
C ARG A 125 3.54 -20.35 -4.29
N LEU A 126 3.94 -19.15 -3.87
CA LEU A 126 5.34 -18.79 -3.64
C LEU A 126 5.93 -19.50 -2.41
N TRP A 127 5.13 -19.70 -1.36
CA TRP A 127 5.52 -20.48 -0.17
C TRP A 127 5.26 -21.98 -0.30
N HIS A 128 4.70 -22.45 -1.42
CA HIS A 128 4.31 -23.85 -1.62
C HIS A 128 3.38 -24.38 -0.52
N ASP A 129 2.46 -23.52 -0.07
CA ASP A 129 1.50 -23.82 1.00
C ASP A 129 0.12 -23.26 0.63
N ASP A 130 -0.73 -24.11 0.04
CA ASP A 130 -2.08 -23.74 -0.37
C ASP A 130 -3.00 -23.40 0.82
N GLU A 131 -2.59 -23.81 2.03
CA GLU A 131 -3.31 -23.59 3.27
C GLU A 131 -2.73 -22.41 4.11
N LEU A 132 -1.73 -21.69 3.59
CA LEU A 132 -1.13 -20.55 4.28
C LEU A 132 -2.22 -19.59 4.76
N ALA A 133 -2.27 -19.37 6.06
CA ALA A 133 -3.29 -18.56 6.71
C ALA A 133 -3.08 -17.05 6.46
N PHE A 134 -4.18 -16.33 6.24
CA PHE A 134 -4.19 -14.86 6.17
C PHE A 134 -5.12 -14.27 7.21
N SER A 135 -4.62 -13.39 8.07
CA SER A 135 -5.43 -12.56 8.93
C SER A 135 -5.49 -11.15 8.33
N ILE A 136 -6.66 -10.78 7.84
CA ILE A 136 -6.89 -9.51 7.17
C ILE A 136 -7.45 -8.53 8.20
N VAL A 137 -6.77 -7.41 8.38
CA VAL A 137 -7.24 -6.30 9.21
C VAL A 137 -8.10 -5.39 8.35
N GLN A 138 -9.38 -5.28 8.69
CA GLN A 138 -10.31 -4.41 7.98
C GLN A 138 -9.89 -2.94 8.17
N LEU A 139 -10.05 -2.10 7.14
CA LEU A 139 -9.77 -0.68 7.27
C LEU A 139 -10.55 -0.04 8.42
N PRO A 140 -9.90 0.75 9.28
CA PRO A 140 -10.54 1.45 10.39
C PRO A 140 -11.45 2.59 9.90
N VAL A 141 -12.04 3.31 10.82
CA VAL A 141 -12.75 4.54 10.49
C VAL A 141 -11.75 5.60 10.03
N HIS A 142 -12.04 6.22 8.90
CA HIS A 142 -11.36 7.40 8.39
C HIS A 142 -12.40 8.21 7.62
N ASP A 143 -12.45 9.50 7.87
CA ASP A 143 -13.39 10.42 7.25
C ASP A 143 -12.63 11.68 6.85
N PRO A 144 -11.89 11.64 5.75
CA PRO A 144 -11.33 12.86 5.19
C PRO A 144 -12.50 13.73 4.71
N ASP A 145 -12.44 15.02 4.99
CA ASP A 145 -13.45 16.03 4.69
C ASP A 145 -13.73 16.21 3.17
N THR A 146 -13.61 15.15 2.38
CA THR A 146 -13.84 15.17 0.95
C THR A 146 -15.01 14.25 0.59
N GLU A 147 -15.99 14.78 -0.11
CA GLU A 147 -17.19 14.05 -0.60
C GLU A 147 -16.88 12.80 -1.44
N LYS A 148 -15.62 12.59 -1.82
CA LYS A 148 -15.19 11.52 -2.70
C LYS A 148 -14.82 10.21 -1.97
N THR A 149 -14.46 10.29 -0.70
CA THR A 149 -13.75 9.20 -0.01
C THR A 149 -14.65 8.16 0.66
N GLY A 150 -15.85 8.51 1.11
CA GLY A 150 -16.71 7.58 1.85
C GLY A 150 -17.15 6.34 1.08
N ARG A 151 -17.24 6.39 -0.24
CA ARG A 151 -17.71 5.27 -1.06
C ARG A 151 -16.61 4.25 -1.34
N GLY A 152 -15.41 4.72 -1.66
CA GLY A 152 -14.26 3.86 -1.92
C GLY A 152 -13.83 3.09 -0.68
N TRP A 153 -13.73 3.75 0.46
CA TRP A 153 -13.38 3.14 1.74
C TRP A 153 -14.35 2.03 2.16
N GLY A 154 -15.65 2.28 2.01
CA GLY A 154 -16.68 1.26 2.22
C GLY A 154 -16.60 0.11 1.22
N GLY A 155 -16.14 0.39 -0.02
CA GLY A 155 -15.88 -0.62 -1.04
C GLY A 155 -14.75 -1.56 -0.64
N ILE A 156 -13.62 -1.02 -0.18
CA ILE A 156 -12.49 -1.82 0.32
C ILE A 156 -12.93 -2.72 1.49
N ARG A 157 -13.65 -2.19 2.49
CA ARG A 157 -14.16 -3.00 3.61
C ARG A 157 -15.05 -4.16 3.18
N ARG A 158 -15.95 -3.91 2.22
CA ARG A 158 -16.81 -4.97 1.66
C ARG A 158 -16.00 -6.03 0.94
N ALA A 159 -14.97 -5.62 0.20
CA ALA A 159 -14.09 -6.54 -0.48
C ALA A 159 -13.29 -7.40 0.51
N GLN A 160 -12.76 -6.82 1.58
CA GLN A 160 -12.08 -7.53 2.65
C GLN A 160 -13.00 -8.57 3.32
N ASP A 161 -14.23 -8.20 3.66
CA ASP A 161 -15.23 -9.12 4.21
C ASP A 161 -15.58 -10.24 3.22
N LYS A 162 -15.79 -9.91 1.94
CA LYS A 162 -16.07 -10.89 0.89
C LYS A 162 -14.97 -11.94 0.79
N ILE A 163 -13.69 -11.51 0.73
CA ILE A 163 -12.54 -12.42 0.65
C ILE A 163 -12.51 -13.36 1.85
N CYS A 164 -12.70 -12.85 3.06
CA CYS A 164 -12.71 -13.69 4.26
C CYS A 164 -13.88 -14.69 4.32
N ARG A 165 -14.95 -14.46 3.59
CA ARG A 165 -16.09 -15.40 3.48
C ARG A 165 -15.92 -16.44 2.36
N THR A 166 -15.11 -16.13 1.35
CA THR A 166 -15.02 -16.96 0.13
C THR A 166 -13.72 -17.74 0.05
N ILE A 167 -12.62 -17.23 0.60
CA ILE A 167 -11.32 -17.88 0.55
C ILE A 167 -11.04 -18.60 1.88
N LYS A 168 -10.72 -19.87 1.80
CA LYS A 168 -10.38 -20.68 2.97
C LYS A 168 -9.12 -20.15 3.66
N ASN A 169 -9.01 -20.43 4.96
CA ASN A 169 -7.89 -20.02 5.80
C ASN A 169 -7.61 -18.52 5.76
N THR A 170 -8.66 -17.73 5.67
CA THR A 170 -8.63 -16.28 5.86
C THR A 170 -9.50 -15.90 7.05
N SER A 171 -9.12 -14.87 7.77
CA SER A 171 -9.89 -14.30 8.87
C SER A 171 -9.95 -12.77 8.75
N LEU A 172 -11.03 -12.17 9.23
CA LEU A 172 -11.22 -10.73 9.25
C LEU A 172 -11.16 -10.19 10.69
N THR A 173 -10.22 -9.30 10.94
CA THR A 173 -10.18 -8.53 12.19
C THR A 173 -10.82 -7.16 11.96
N VAL A 174 -11.98 -6.96 12.57
CA VAL A 174 -12.73 -5.69 12.47
C VAL A 174 -12.18 -4.68 13.46
N ILE A 175 -11.78 -3.50 12.97
CA ILE A 175 -11.19 -2.43 13.77
C ILE A 175 -11.84 -1.07 13.50
N THR A 176 -13.12 -1.05 13.20
CA THR A 176 -13.86 0.19 12.89
C THR A 176 -13.87 1.20 14.03
N ASP A 177 -13.63 0.77 15.25
CA ASP A 177 -13.53 1.58 16.47
C ASP A 177 -12.10 1.99 16.84
N CYS A 178 -11.08 1.55 16.11
CA CYS A 178 -9.67 1.81 16.42
C CYS A 178 -9.04 2.90 15.54
N GLY A 179 -9.78 3.43 14.57
CA GLY A 179 -9.30 4.44 13.64
C GLY A 179 -9.33 5.86 14.18
N ASN A 180 -8.78 6.76 13.40
CA ASN A 180 -8.92 8.20 13.63
C ASN A 180 -9.55 8.84 12.39
N LYS A 181 -10.64 9.56 12.56
CA LYS A 181 -11.38 10.19 11.45
C LYS A 181 -10.54 11.16 10.63
N LYS A 182 -9.57 11.82 11.27
CA LYS A 182 -8.76 12.88 10.66
C LYS A 182 -7.32 12.46 10.37
N ASN A 183 -6.89 11.30 10.84
CA ASN A 183 -5.54 10.80 10.63
C ASN A 183 -5.59 9.38 10.07
N ILE A 184 -5.17 9.24 8.81
CA ILE A 184 -5.10 7.94 8.12
C ILE A 184 -4.06 6.99 8.75
N HIS A 185 -3.13 7.53 9.55
CA HIS A 185 -2.11 6.79 10.28
C HIS A 185 -2.40 6.80 11.80
N PRO A 186 -3.44 6.07 12.29
CA PRO A 186 -3.75 6.05 13.71
C PRO A 186 -2.63 5.40 14.50
N THR A 187 -2.27 5.98 15.64
CA THR A 187 -1.14 5.54 16.48
C THR A 187 -1.51 4.40 17.44
N ASP A 188 -2.79 4.26 17.80
CA ASP A 188 -3.24 3.12 18.63
C ASP A 188 -3.22 1.81 17.83
N LYS A 189 -2.08 1.12 17.88
CA LYS A 189 -1.91 -0.21 17.29
C LYS A 189 -2.06 -1.34 18.31
N LYS A 190 -2.11 -1.03 19.60
CA LYS A 190 -2.23 -2.05 20.65
C LYS A 190 -3.56 -2.80 20.53
N THR A 191 -4.67 -2.06 20.49
CA THR A 191 -6.01 -2.64 20.34
C THR A 191 -6.16 -3.47 19.06
N VAL A 192 -5.53 -3.03 17.97
CA VAL A 192 -5.48 -3.78 16.70
C VAL A 192 -4.74 -5.09 16.86
N GLY A 193 -3.59 -5.09 17.56
CA GLY A 193 -2.77 -6.28 17.75
C GLY A 193 -3.32 -7.28 18.78
N GLU A 194 -4.25 -6.84 19.64
CA GLU A 194 -4.90 -7.70 20.64
C GLU A 194 -6.12 -8.46 20.10
N ARG A 195 -6.61 -8.08 18.90
CA ARG A 195 -7.76 -8.70 18.22
C ARG A 195 -7.34 -9.73 17.20
#